data_7207a4741f372c50d09fb12e93a3653f
#
_entry.id   7207a4741f372c50d09fb12e93a3653f
#
_cell.length_a   1.000
_cell.length_b   1.000
_cell.length_c   1.000
_cell.angle_alpha   90.00
_cell.angle_beta   90.00
_cell.angle_gamma   90.00
#
_symmetry.space_group_name_H-M   'P 1'
#
loop_
_entity.id
_entity.type
_entity.pdbx_description
1 polymer ?
#
loop_
_entity_poly.entity_id
_entity_poly.type
_entity_poly.pdbx_seq_one_letter_code
_entity_poly.pdbx_strand_id
1 'polypeptide(L)'
;DKGLKNPVDAFLKQNKNKSYFKRVIVKIKEVKALKKKPHNMVVKKMGMACSYPGTFCGALHAIITSKNYKSAVLKTIKAGGCNCSRANFVGAYFAAFKGIKSIPKEWIQKTEASKSFLL
;
A
#
# COMPACT_ATOMS: atom_id res chain seq x y z
N ASP A 1 -20.13 3.92 10.07
CA ASP A 1 -18.79 4.09 9.49
C ASP A 1 -18.88 4.91 8.19
N LYS A 2 -19.12 6.21 8.32
CA LYS A 2 -18.99 7.17 7.21
C LYS A 2 -17.51 7.56 7.04
N GLY A 3 -16.59 6.63 7.41
CA GLY A 3 -15.16 6.82 7.41
C GLY A 3 -14.60 6.93 6.01
N LEU A 4 -13.75 7.86 5.83
CA LEU A 4 -12.67 8.01 4.82
C LEU A 4 -12.89 7.21 3.52
N LYS A 5 -13.78 7.69 2.66
CA LYS A 5 -14.01 7.10 1.33
C LYS A 5 -12.71 6.94 0.52
N ASN A 6 -11.70 7.75 0.81
CA ASN A 6 -10.37 7.65 0.20
C ASN A 6 -9.31 8.31 1.12
N PRO A 7 -8.59 7.54 1.96
CA PRO A 7 -7.58 8.08 2.87
C PRO A 7 -6.45 8.85 2.16
N VAL A 8 -6.11 8.47 0.92
CA VAL A 8 -5.09 9.15 0.13
C VAL A 8 -5.54 10.55 -0.26
N ASP A 9 -6.79 10.71 -0.69
CA ASP A 9 -7.34 12.01 -1.05
C ASP A 9 -7.55 12.89 0.19
N ALA A 10 -7.94 12.29 1.31
CA ALA A 10 -8.04 13.00 2.59
C ALA A 10 -6.68 13.55 3.03
N PHE A 11 -5.63 12.73 2.95
CA PHE A 11 -4.26 13.15 3.25
C PHE A 11 -3.80 14.32 2.36
N LEU A 12 -4.04 14.24 1.05
CA LEU A 12 -3.70 15.30 0.11
C LEU A 12 -4.42 16.61 0.44
N LYS A 13 -5.71 16.54 0.76
CA LYS A 13 -6.51 17.71 1.12
C LYS A 13 -6.02 18.39 2.40
N GLN A 14 -5.77 17.59 3.46
CA GLN A 14 -5.35 18.10 4.77
C GLN A 14 -3.93 18.70 4.76
N ASN A 15 -3.06 18.20 3.88
CA ASN A 15 -1.64 18.55 3.89
C ASN A 15 -1.19 19.39 2.68
N LYS A 16 -2.12 19.90 1.88
CA LYS A 16 -1.86 20.64 0.64
C LYS A 16 -0.83 21.77 0.79
N ASN A 17 -0.86 22.49 1.89
CA ASN A 17 -0.05 23.68 2.14
C ASN A 17 1.13 23.43 3.08
N LYS A 18 1.38 22.17 3.51
CA LYS A 18 2.45 21.84 4.44
C LYS A 18 3.74 21.53 3.66
N SER A 19 4.74 22.40 3.78
CA SER A 19 5.99 22.34 3.03
C SER A 19 6.75 21.02 3.22
N TYR A 20 6.74 20.45 4.43
CA TYR A 20 7.44 19.20 4.75
C TYR A 20 6.84 17.97 4.07
N PHE A 21 5.57 18.02 3.60
CA PHE A 21 4.97 16.95 2.80
C PHE A 21 5.12 17.11 1.29
N LYS A 22 5.73 18.18 0.82
CA LYS A 22 5.83 18.50 -0.62
C LYS A 22 6.35 17.33 -1.47
N ARG A 23 7.44 16.69 -1.03
CA ARG A 23 8.03 15.53 -1.75
C ARG A 23 7.08 14.34 -1.82
N VAL A 24 6.39 14.02 -0.72
CA VAL A 24 5.43 12.93 -0.66
C VAL A 24 4.22 13.21 -1.53
N ILE A 25 3.69 14.43 -1.49
CA ILE A 25 2.53 14.87 -2.30
C ILE A 25 2.84 14.72 -3.80
N VAL A 26 4.04 15.12 -4.25
CA VAL A 26 4.46 14.96 -5.64
C VAL A 26 4.41 13.48 -6.03
N LYS A 27 4.99 12.58 -5.22
CA LYS A 27 4.99 11.13 -5.50
C LYS A 27 3.59 10.52 -5.49
N ILE A 28 2.71 10.95 -4.59
CA ILE A 28 1.31 10.50 -4.60
C ILE A 28 0.63 10.89 -5.93
N LYS A 29 0.82 12.12 -6.40
CA LYS A 29 0.25 12.57 -7.68
C LYS A 29 0.80 11.78 -8.87
N GLU A 30 2.12 11.51 -8.91
CA GLU A 30 2.73 10.67 -9.94
C GLU A 30 2.12 9.26 -9.97
N VAL A 31 1.98 8.63 -8.82
CA VAL A 31 1.39 7.29 -8.70
C VAL A 31 -0.08 7.29 -9.14
N LYS A 32 -0.86 8.31 -8.74
CA LYS A 32 -2.26 8.45 -9.19
C LYS A 32 -2.38 8.58 -10.70
N ALA A 33 -1.48 9.31 -11.35
CA ALA A 33 -1.44 9.44 -12.80
C ALA A 33 -1.15 8.09 -13.50
N LEU A 34 -0.44 7.18 -12.82
CA LEU A 34 -0.11 5.85 -13.33
C LEU A 34 -1.14 4.77 -12.96
N LYS A 35 -2.27 5.13 -12.35
CA LYS A 35 -3.29 4.18 -11.86
C LYS A 35 -3.74 3.14 -12.89
N LYS A 36 -3.80 3.50 -14.18
CA LYS A 36 -4.22 2.59 -15.26
C LYS A 36 -3.09 1.70 -15.80
N LYS A 37 -1.84 1.91 -15.38
CA LYS A 37 -0.69 1.14 -15.85
C LYS A 37 -0.55 -0.18 -15.07
N PRO A 38 -0.01 -1.24 -15.69
CA PRO A 38 0.29 -2.50 -14.99
C PRO A 38 1.22 -2.26 -13.80
N HIS A 39 0.92 -2.93 -12.68
CA HIS A 39 1.62 -2.69 -11.42
C HIS A 39 3.12 -2.99 -11.50
N ASN A 40 3.52 -4.07 -12.16
CA ASN A 40 4.92 -4.42 -12.36
C ASN A 40 5.71 -3.34 -13.13
N MET A 41 5.07 -2.69 -14.11
CA MET A 41 5.68 -1.57 -14.83
C MET A 41 5.87 -0.35 -13.93
N VAL A 42 4.89 -0.05 -13.07
CA VAL A 42 4.98 1.06 -12.12
C VAL A 42 6.09 0.80 -11.10
N VAL A 43 6.18 -0.42 -10.57
CA VAL A 43 7.25 -0.80 -9.64
C VAL A 43 8.63 -0.66 -10.30
N LYS A 44 8.80 -1.14 -11.53
CA LYS A 44 10.06 -0.97 -12.28
C LYS A 44 10.41 0.52 -12.47
N LYS A 45 9.43 1.33 -12.86
CA LYS A 45 9.63 2.78 -13.09
C LYS A 45 9.98 3.55 -11.82
N MET A 46 9.32 3.24 -10.71
CA MET A 46 9.48 3.98 -9.44
C MET A 46 10.66 3.49 -8.60
N GLY A 47 11.14 2.28 -8.86
CA GLY A 47 12.24 1.64 -8.15
C GLY A 47 11.82 0.36 -7.43
N MET A 48 12.63 -0.67 -7.60
CA MET A 48 12.38 -2.02 -7.07
C MET A 48 13.04 -2.27 -5.71
N ALA A 49 13.92 -1.38 -5.26
CA ALA A 49 14.62 -1.48 -3.98
C ALA A 49 13.70 -1.14 -2.78
N CYS A 50 14.16 -1.46 -1.57
CA CYS A 50 13.42 -1.17 -0.32
C CYS A 50 13.48 0.30 0.12
N SER A 51 14.22 1.14 -0.56
CA SER A 51 14.33 2.56 -0.27
C SER A 51 13.17 3.40 -0.85
N TYR A 52 12.99 4.59 -0.30
CA TYR A 52 12.14 5.64 -0.89
C TYR A 52 12.78 6.14 -2.20
N PRO A 53 12.02 6.44 -3.26
CA PRO A 53 10.56 6.42 -3.34
C PRO A 53 9.97 5.08 -3.78
N GLY A 54 10.78 4.10 -4.19
CA GLY A 54 10.32 2.85 -4.81
C GLY A 54 9.32 2.07 -3.97
N THR A 55 9.67 1.78 -2.72
CA THR A 55 8.79 1.06 -1.79
C THR A 55 7.47 1.78 -1.58
N PHE A 56 7.52 3.07 -1.30
CA PHE A 56 6.33 3.88 -1.06
C PHE A 56 5.41 3.93 -2.30
N CYS A 57 5.97 4.27 -3.46
CA CYS A 57 5.21 4.41 -4.70
C CYS A 57 4.62 3.08 -5.16
N GLY A 58 5.38 1.99 -5.09
CA GLY A 58 4.91 0.65 -5.43
C GLY A 58 3.79 0.19 -4.49
N ALA A 59 3.94 0.36 -3.18
CA ALA A 59 2.90 0.04 -2.22
C ALA A 59 1.64 0.89 -2.44
N LEU A 60 1.79 2.19 -2.62
CA LEU A 60 0.67 3.09 -2.89
C LEU A 60 -0.09 2.71 -4.16
N HIS A 61 0.63 2.36 -5.24
CA HIS A 61 -0.02 1.89 -6.47
C HIS A 61 -0.80 0.59 -6.26
N ALA A 62 -0.26 -0.37 -5.50
CA ALA A 62 -0.99 -1.60 -5.14
C ALA A 62 -2.26 -1.28 -4.35
N ILE A 63 -2.19 -0.35 -3.38
CA ILE A 63 -3.32 0.10 -2.57
C ILE A 63 -4.44 0.69 -3.43
N ILE A 64 -4.12 1.67 -4.27
CA ILE A 64 -5.14 2.40 -5.05
C ILE A 64 -5.71 1.61 -6.24
N THR A 65 -5.07 0.50 -6.62
CA THR A 65 -5.48 -0.35 -7.75
C THR A 65 -6.00 -1.73 -7.33
N SER A 66 -6.12 -1.99 -6.03
CA SER A 66 -6.60 -3.27 -5.51
C SER A 66 -7.87 -3.09 -4.69
N LYS A 67 -8.75 -4.11 -4.73
CA LYS A 67 -10.05 -4.06 -4.04
C LYS A 67 -9.97 -4.52 -2.58
N ASN A 68 -9.01 -5.37 -2.26
CA ASN A 68 -8.90 -6.01 -0.95
C ASN A 68 -7.44 -6.34 -0.60
N TYR A 69 -7.23 -6.73 0.67
CA TYR A 69 -5.96 -7.11 1.24
C TYR A 69 -5.21 -8.15 0.39
N LYS A 70 -5.87 -9.30 0.14
CA LYS A 70 -5.26 -10.42 -0.58
C LYS A 70 -4.76 -10.02 -1.97
N SER A 71 -5.60 -9.34 -2.76
CA SER A 71 -5.24 -8.91 -4.11
C SER A 71 -4.10 -7.90 -4.11
N ALA A 72 -4.05 -7.00 -3.14
CA ALA A 72 -3.00 -5.99 -3.04
C ALA A 72 -1.64 -6.62 -2.68
N VAL A 73 -1.61 -7.51 -1.70
CA VAL A 73 -0.38 -8.21 -1.30
C VAL A 73 0.14 -9.10 -2.43
N LEU A 74 -0.71 -9.92 -3.05
CA LEU A 74 -0.32 -10.79 -4.17
C LEU A 74 0.19 -9.99 -5.37
N LYS A 75 -0.44 -8.86 -5.69
CA LYS A 75 0.02 -7.96 -6.75
C LYS A 75 1.44 -7.45 -6.46
N THR A 76 1.69 -7.07 -5.22
CA THR A 76 3.00 -6.60 -4.75
C THR A 76 4.07 -7.67 -4.89
N ILE A 77 3.77 -8.91 -4.48
CA ILE A 77 4.69 -10.05 -4.58
C ILE A 77 5.04 -10.35 -6.04
N LYS A 78 4.05 -10.40 -6.92
CA LYS A 78 4.22 -10.67 -8.35
C LYS A 78 5.05 -9.61 -9.09
N ALA A 79 5.17 -8.40 -8.56
CA ALA A 79 5.94 -7.34 -9.19
C ALA A 79 7.46 -7.52 -9.07
N GLY A 80 7.94 -8.38 -8.19
CA GLY A 80 9.37 -8.60 -7.94
C GLY A 80 10.04 -7.49 -7.14
N GLY A 81 11.37 -7.56 -7.02
CA GLY A 81 12.16 -6.64 -6.21
C GLY A 81 11.92 -6.81 -4.71
N CYS A 82 12.05 -5.75 -3.92
CA CYS A 82 11.86 -5.78 -2.48
C CYS A 82 10.37 -5.92 -2.10
N ASN A 83 9.87 -7.15 -2.14
CA ASN A 83 8.47 -7.47 -1.86
C ASN A 83 8.09 -7.25 -0.41
N CYS A 84 8.96 -7.61 0.53
CA CYS A 84 8.67 -7.54 1.97
C CYS A 84 8.35 -6.11 2.42
N SER A 85 9.14 -5.13 2.02
CA SER A 85 8.90 -3.73 2.38
C SER A 85 7.57 -3.20 1.83
N ARG A 86 7.24 -3.52 0.57
CA ARG A 86 5.97 -3.12 -0.03
C ARG A 86 4.78 -3.86 0.58
N ALA A 87 4.91 -5.18 0.79
CA ALA A 87 3.85 -5.99 1.35
C ALA A 87 3.53 -5.60 2.80
N ASN A 88 4.55 -5.24 3.60
CA ASN A 88 4.36 -4.72 4.94
C ASN A 88 3.50 -3.44 4.93
N PHE A 89 3.86 -2.46 4.11
CA PHE A 89 3.09 -1.21 4.01
C PHE A 89 1.66 -1.45 3.51
N VAL A 90 1.49 -2.27 2.48
CA VAL A 90 0.18 -2.63 1.91
C VAL A 90 -0.68 -3.36 2.94
N GLY A 91 -0.10 -4.32 3.66
CA GLY A 91 -0.78 -5.10 4.69
C GLY A 91 -1.24 -4.22 5.85
N ALA A 92 -0.35 -3.36 6.35
CA ALA A 92 -0.68 -2.41 7.41
C ALA A 92 -1.82 -1.45 7.02
N TYR A 93 -1.79 -0.94 5.79
CA TYR A 93 -2.85 -0.06 5.28
C TYR A 93 -4.23 -0.75 5.27
N PHE A 94 -4.32 -1.93 4.66
CA PHE A 94 -5.60 -2.64 4.58
C PHE A 94 -6.11 -3.12 5.93
N ALA A 95 -5.22 -3.58 6.82
CA ALA A 95 -5.59 -3.98 8.17
C ALA A 95 -6.11 -2.79 9.00
N ALA A 96 -5.45 -1.63 8.90
CA ALA A 96 -5.91 -0.41 9.56
C ALA A 96 -7.23 0.11 9.00
N PHE A 97 -7.41 0.05 7.68
CA PHE A 97 -8.59 0.60 7.00
C PHE A 97 -9.80 -0.32 7.03
N LYS A 98 -9.61 -1.64 6.94
CA LYS A 98 -10.68 -2.65 6.84
C LYS A 98 -10.78 -3.55 8.08
N GLY A 99 -9.85 -3.42 9.01
CA GLY A 99 -9.76 -4.28 10.18
C GLY A 99 -9.21 -5.66 9.89
N ILE A 100 -8.97 -6.42 10.97
CA ILE A 100 -8.38 -7.75 10.91
C ILE A 100 -9.16 -8.74 10.02
N LYS A 101 -10.47 -8.55 9.89
CA LYS A 101 -11.34 -9.38 9.03
C LYS A 101 -10.99 -9.28 7.55
N SER A 102 -10.21 -8.28 7.13
CA SER A 102 -9.72 -8.14 5.77
C SER A 102 -8.57 -9.10 5.42
N ILE A 103 -7.88 -9.61 6.43
CA ILE A 103 -6.77 -10.55 6.28
C ILE A 103 -7.36 -11.95 6.06
N PRO A 104 -6.91 -12.70 5.03
CA PRO A 104 -7.38 -14.07 4.82
C PRO A 104 -7.14 -14.93 6.06
N LYS A 105 -8.18 -15.61 6.55
CA LYS A 105 -8.08 -16.47 7.74
C LYS A 105 -6.98 -17.53 7.62
N GLU A 106 -6.85 -18.13 6.43
CA GLU A 106 -5.81 -19.10 6.11
C GLU A 106 -4.39 -18.56 6.29
N TRP A 107 -4.17 -17.26 6.02
CA TRP A 107 -2.87 -16.62 6.20
C TRP A 107 -2.56 -16.40 7.67
N ILE A 108 -3.57 -15.99 8.44
CA ILE A 108 -3.45 -15.84 9.89
C ILE A 108 -3.10 -17.20 10.52
N GLN A 109 -3.84 -18.26 10.14
CA GLN A 109 -3.64 -19.62 10.70
C GLN A 109 -2.24 -20.19 10.39
N LYS A 110 -1.70 -19.87 9.20
CA LYS A 110 -0.36 -20.32 8.79
C LYS A 110 0.78 -19.45 9.33
N THR A 111 0.47 -18.32 9.98
CA THR A 111 1.47 -17.44 10.57
C THR A 111 1.70 -17.85 12.03
N GLU A 112 2.90 -18.36 12.30
CA GLU A 112 3.27 -18.93 13.61
C GLU A 112 3.07 -17.93 14.77
N ALA A 113 3.51 -16.69 14.57
CA ALA A 113 3.39 -15.62 15.55
C ALA A 113 1.94 -15.07 15.73
N SER A 114 0.96 -15.49 14.91
CA SER A 114 -0.40 -14.95 14.96
C SER A 114 -1.07 -15.14 16.31
N LYS A 115 -0.80 -16.26 16.98
CA LYS A 115 -1.34 -16.58 18.31
C LYS A 115 -0.91 -15.59 19.40
N SER A 116 0.28 -15.00 19.24
CA SER A 116 0.81 -14.01 20.20
C SER A 116 0.26 -12.61 19.98
N PHE A 117 -0.20 -12.29 18.78
CA PHE A 117 -0.68 -10.94 18.41
C PHE A 117 -2.20 -10.81 18.37
N LEU A 118 -2.93 -11.92 18.38
CA LEU A 118 -4.40 -11.96 18.27
C LEU A 118 -5.10 -12.27 19.60
N LEU A 119 -4.49 -11.88 20.68
CA LEU A 119 -5.11 -11.95 22.00
C LEU A 119 -6.30 -11.01 22.14
#